data_1585c091a90bc55762e1a7a893f4e7c8
#
_entry.id   1585c091a90bc55762e1a7a893f4e7c8
#
_cell.length_a   1.000
_cell.length_b   1.000
_cell.length_c   1.000
_cell.angle_alpha   90.00
_cell.angle_beta   90.00
_cell.angle_gamma   90.00
#
_symmetry.space_group_name_H-M   'P 1'
#
loop_
_entity.id
_entity.type
_entity.pdbx_description
1 polymer ?
#
loop_
_entity_poly.entity_id
_entity_poly.type
_entity_poly.pdbx_seq_one_letter_code
_entity_poly.pdbx_strand_id
1 'polypeptide(L)'
;MRFYRPLGRISALTFDLDDTLYDNRPVILRTEREALTFVQNYHPALRSFQNEDLQRLRQAVREAEPEIYHDVTRWRFRSIEQAMLDAGLSAEEASAGAHAAMINFAKWRSRIDVPQQAHDTLKQLAKKWPLVAITNGNAQPELFGLGHYFEFVLRAGPHGRSKPFSDMYFLAAEKLNVPIGEILHVGDDLTTDVGGAIRSGMQACWIRPENGDLMQTWDSRLLPHLEISRLASLTSLI
;
A
#
# COMPACT_ATOMS: atom_id res chain seq x y z
N MET A 1 -7.43 5.27 -22.51
CA MET A 1 -6.02 5.63 -22.28
C MET A 1 -5.79 7.03 -22.82
N ARG A 2 -5.18 7.91 -22.03
CA ARG A 2 -4.81 9.27 -22.42
C ARG A 2 -3.33 9.48 -22.13
N PHE A 3 -2.59 10.08 -23.06
CA PHE A 3 -1.17 10.35 -22.91
C PHE A 3 -0.96 11.85 -22.64
N TYR A 4 -0.13 12.17 -21.65
CA TYR A 4 0.26 13.53 -21.28
C TYR A 4 1.74 13.82 -21.56
N ARG A 5 2.55 12.77 -21.57
CA ARG A 5 3.99 12.80 -21.88
C ARG A 5 4.35 11.68 -22.84
N PRO A 6 5.40 11.82 -23.64
CA PRO A 6 5.92 10.71 -24.42
C PRO A 6 6.26 9.52 -23.50
N LEU A 7 5.80 8.34 -23.87
CA LEU A 7 6.14 7.10 -23.20
C LEU A 7 7.42 6.56 -23.84
N GLY A 8 8.46 6.34 -23.05
CA GLY A 8 9.70 5.72 -23.47
C GLY A 8 9.58 4.20 -23.53
N ARG A 9 10.72 3.54 -23.72
CA ARG A 9 10.82 2.08 -23.63
C ARG A 9 10.33 1.63 -22.23
N ILE A 10 9.61 0.52 -22.21
CA ILE A 10 9.18 -0.16 -20.98
C ILE A 10 9.87 -1.51 -20.92
N SER A 11 10.66 -1.73 -19.86
CA SER A 11 11.36 -2.98 -19.59
C SER A 11 10.83 -3.69 -18.33
N ALA A 12 10.08 -3.00 -17.49
CA ALA A 12 9.41 -3.57 -16.31
C ALA A 12 8.20 -2.73 -15.91
N LEU A 13 7.29 -3.34 -15.15
CA LEU A 13 6.15 -2.66 -14.56
C LEU A 13 6.20 -2.77 -13.03
N THR A 14 5.87 -1.68 -12.34
CA THR A 14 5.62 -1.71 -10.91
C THR A 14 4.20 -1.26 -10.61
N PHE A 15 3.57 -1.84 -9.59
CA PHE A 15 2.17 -1.59 -9.24
C PHE A 15 2.03 -1.21 -7.77
N ASP A 16 1.26 -0.18 -7.49
CA ASP A 16 0.59 -0.10 -6.20
C ASP A 16 -0.46 -1.21 -6.09
N LEU A 17 -0.93 -1.49 -4.88
CA LEU A 17 -1.89 -2.56 -4.60
C LEU A 17 -3.29 -2.01 -4.31
N ASP A 18 -3.41 -1.26 -3.21
CA ASP A 18 -4.68 -0.75 -2.68
C ASP A 18 -5.29 0.27 -3.65
N ASP A 19 -6.58 0.13 -3.97
CA ASP A 19 -7.31 1.00 -4.90
C ASP A 19 -6.75 1.06 -6.34
N THR A 20 -5.65 0.32 -6.60
CA THR A 20 -5.04 0.13 -7.92
C THR A 20 -5.43 -1.22 -8.53
N LEU A 21 -5.30 -2.32 -7.80
CA LEU A 21 -5.60 -3.67 -8.28
C LEU A 21 -6.95 -4.21 -7.76
N TYR A 22 -7.45 -3.66 -6.69
CA TYR A 22 -8.72 -3.99 -6.05
C TYR A 22 -9.23 -2.81 -5.24
N ASP A 23 -10.55 -2.76 -4.96
CA ASP A 23 -11.16 -1.78 -4.06
C ASP A 23 -10.78 -2.11 -2.61
N ASN A 24 -9.94 -1.26 -2.01
CA ASN A 24 -9.48 -1.42 -0.63
C ASN A 24 -10.47 -0.91 0.41
N ARG A 25 -11.40 -0.01 0.05
CA ARG A 25 -12.29 0.63 1.00
C ARG A 25 -13.13 -0.36 1.84
N PRO A 26 -13.83 -1.34 1.26
CA PRO A 26 -14.57 -2.32 2.05
C PRO A 26 -13.67 -3.21 2.89
N VAL A 27 -12.45 -3.50 2.40
CA VAL A 27 -11.46 -4.33 3.11
C VAL A 27 -11.00 -3.63 4.37
N ILE A 28 -10.56 -2.37 4.25
CA ILE A 28 -10.01 -1.62 5.40
C ILE A 28 -11.09 -1.32 6.45
N LEU A 29 -12.31 -0.96 6.04
CA LEU A 29 -13.40 -0.72 6.97
C LEU A 29 -13.76 -1.97 7.80
N ARG A 30 -13.83 -3.14 7.15
CA ARG A 30 -14.04 -4.41 7.83
C ARG A 30 -12.88 -4.73 8.76
N THR A 31 -11.66 -4.59 8.28
CA THR A 31 -10.43 -4.91 9.04
C THR A 31 -10.33 -4.05 10.30
N GLU A 32 -10.60 -2.75 10.22
CA GLU A 32 -10.55 -1.84 11.38
C GLU A 32 -11.62 -2.22 12.41
N ARG A 33 -12.85 -2.53 11.97
CA ARG A 33 -13.92 -2.98 12.89
C ARG A 33 -13.54 -4.26 13.62
N GLU A 34 -13.05 -5.26 12.90
CA GLU A 34 -12.69 -6.56 13.48
C GLU A 34 -11.45 -6.45 14.39
N ALA A 35 -10.49 -5.59 14.03
CA ALA A 35 -9.33 -5.31 14.86
C ALA A 35 -9.72 -4.60 16.16
N LEU A 36 -10.62 -3.60 16.11
CA LEU A 36 -11.15 -2.95 17.31
C LEU A 36 -11.86 -3.96 18.23
N THR A 37 -12.76 -4.76 17.65
CA THR A 37 -13.48 -5.82 18.38
C THR A 37 -12.51 -6.79 19.06
N PHE A 38 -11.42 -7.16 18.38
CA PHE A 38 -10.40 -8.03 18.98
C PHE A 38 -9.73 -7.38 20.19
N VAL A 39 -9.30 -6.13 20.08
CA VAL A 39 -8.65 -5.39 21.18
C VAL A 39 -9.60 -5.26 22.39
N GLN A 40 -10.87 -4.88 22.16
CA GLN A 40 -11.88 -4.75 23.20
C GLN A 40 -12.16 -6.07 23.97
N ASN A 41 -12.06 -7.20 23.27
CA ASN A 41 -12.29 -8.53 23.87
C ASN A 41 -11.03 -9.17 24.45
N TYR A 42 -9.86 -8.59 24.22
CA TYR A 42 -8.58 -9.17 24.66
C TYR A 42 -8.43 -9.13 26.18
N HIS A 43 -8.80 -8.00 26.81
CA HIS A 43 -8.71 -7.85 28.26
C HIS A 43 -9.87 -6.98 28.80
N PRO A 44 -10.43 -7.26 30.01
CA PRO A 44 -11.54 -6.49 30.56
C PRO A 44 -11.32 -4.98 30.63
N ALA A 45 -10.08 -4.52 30.90
CA ALA A 45 -9.72 -3.10 30.95
C ALA A 45 -9.76 -2.40 29.57
N LEU A 46 -9.79 -3.16 28.47
CA LEU A 46 -9.86 -2.64 27.11
C LEU A 46 -11.28 -2.59 26.52
N ARG A 47 -12.30 -3.00 27.28
CA ARG A 47 -13.69 -3.06 26.78
C ARG A 47 -14.23 -1.72 26.29
N SER A 48 -13.77 -0.62 26.86
CA SER A 48 -14.15 0.76 26.47
C SER A 48 -13.25 1.38 25.41
N PHE A 49 -12.20 0.68 24.96
CA PHE A 49 -11.27 1.18 23.96
C PHE A 49 -12.00 1.46 22.64
N GLN A 50 -11.73 2.63 22.01
CA GLN A 50 -12.40 3.08 20.80
C GLN A 50 -11.36 3.48 19.73
N ASN A 51 -11.85 3.74 18.52
CA ASN A 51 -10.98 4.20 17.41
C ASN A 51 -10.29 5.53 17.73
N GLU A 52 -10.96 6.42 18.47
CA GLU A 52 -10.43 7.71 18.91
C GLU A 52 -9.24 7.53 19.84
N ASP A 53 -9.27 6.51 20.70
CA ASP A 53 -8.14 6.17 21.58
C ASP A 53 -6.95 5.68 20.76
N LEU A 54 -7.21 4.82 19.76
CA LEU A 54 -6.17 4.36 18.85
C LEU A 54 -5.54 5.52 18.07
N GLN A 55 -6.34 6.47 17.57
CA GLN A 55 -5.83 7.64 16.85
C GLN A 55 -4.95 8.52 17.75
N ARG A 56 -5.39 8.77 18.99
CA ARG A 56 -4.60 9.52 19.97
C ARG A 56 -3.26 8.82 20.27
N LEU A 57 -3.27 7.52 20.48
CA LEU A 57 -2.04 6.75 20.72
C LEU A 57 -1.13 6.73 19.50
N ARG A 58 -1.68 6.59 18.29
CA ARG A 58 -0.89 6.72 17.05
C ARG A 58 -0.21 8.06 16.96
N GLN A 59 -0.90 9.13 17.29
CA GLN A 59 -0.30 10.48 17.30
C GLN A 59 0.83 10.57 18.33
N ALA A 60 0.63 10.11 19.56
CA ALA A 60 1.64 10.12 20.61
C ALA A 60 2.89 9.29 20.23
N VAL A 61 2.69 8.09 19.65
CA VAL A 61 3.79 7.24 19.16
C VAL A 61 4.56 7.95 18.03
N ARG A 62 3.86 8.63 17.12
CA ARG A 62 4.52 9.39 16.04
C ARG A 62 5.30 10.60 16.55
N GLU A 63 4.83 11.26 17.59
CA GLU A 63 5.56 12.36 18.24
C GLU A 63 6.85 11.88 18.90
N ALA A 64 6.83 10.68 19.50
CA ALA A 64 8.01 10.06 20.10
C ALA A 64 8.97 9.43 19.06
N GLU A 65 8.44 8.87 17.98
CA GLU A 65 9.16 8.22 16.89
C GLU A 65 8.71 8.81 15.53
N PRO A 66 9.21 10.00 15.11
CA PRO A 66 8.69 10.70 13.92
C PRO A 66 8.71 9.91 12.62
N GLU A 67 9.70 9.03 12.43
CA GLU A 67 9.83 8.23 11.20
C GLU A 67 8.94 6.95 11.19
N ILE A 68 8.25 6.64 12.29
CA ILE A 68 7.46 5.40 12.41
C ILE A 68 6.30 5.35 11.41
N TYR A 69 5.83 6.51 10.95
CA TYR A 69 4.72 6.58 9.98
C TYR A 69 5.05 5.92 8.63
N HIS A 70 6.33 5.71 8.35
CA HIS A 70 6.77 4.96 7.18
C HIS A 70 6.51 3.45 7.30
N ASP A 71 6.36 2.93 8.51
CA ASP A 71 6.01 1.52 8.77
C ASP A 71 4.66 1.45 9.47
N VAL A 72 3.58 1.39 8.70
CA VAL A 72 2.20 1.35 9.24
C VAL A 72 1.94 0.13 10.12
N THR A 73 2.67 -0.98 9.91
CA THR A 73 2.57 -2.19 10.71
C THR A 73 3.19 -2.00 12.08
N ARG A 74 4.43 -1.51 12.12
CA ARG A 74 5.12 -1.18 13.37
C ARG A 74 4.39 -0.08 14.13
N TRP A 75 3.91 0.95 13.43
CA TRP A 75 3.16 2.03 14.04
C TRP A 75 1.90 1.54 14.73
N ARG A 76 1.11 0.68 14.08
CA ARG A 76 -0.07 0.05 14.67
C ARG A 76 0.30 -0.82 15.87
N PHE A 77 1.33 -1.66 15.74
CA PHE A 77 1.82 -2.52 16.83
C PHE A 77 2.14 -1.69 18.07
N ARG A 78 2.99 -0.67 17.94
CA ARG A 78 3.39 0.22 19.05
C ARG A 78 2.21 0.93 19.69
N SER A 79 1.23 1.35 18.88
CA SER A 79 0.03 2.02 19.41
C SER A 79 -0.87 1.07 20.20
N ILE A 80 -1.01 -0.17 19.77
CA ILE A 80 -1.78 -1.20 20.50
C ILE A 80 -1.05 -1.65 21.76
N GLU A 81 0.27 -1.85 21.68
CA GLU A 81 1.11 -2.19 22.84
C GLU A 81 0.96 -1.10 23.93
N GLN A 82 1.03 0.17 23.55
CA GLN A 82 0.84 1.28 24.46
C GLN A 82 -0.59 1.29 25.07
N ALA A 83 -1.63 1.01 24.28
CA ALA A 83 -2.99 0.88 24.78
C ALA A 83 -3.11 -0.18 25.90
N MET A 84 -2.41 -1.30 25.75
CA MET A 84 -2.41 -2.38 26.73
C MET A 84 -1.62 -2.03 27.98
N LEU A 85 -0.48 -1.32 27.84
CA LEU A 85 0.28 -0.80 28.96
C LEU A 85 -0.56 0.22 29.78
N ASP A 86 -1.23 1.14 29.09
CA ASP A 86 -2.10 2.15 29.71
C ASP A 86 -3.31 1.51 30.43
N ALA A 87 -3.74 0.35 29.95
CA ALA A 87 -4.78 -0.46 30.59
C ALA A 87 -4.28 -1.26 31.82
N GLY A 88 -2.98 -1.16 32.15
CA GLY A 88 -2.38 -1.78 33.33
C GLY A 88 -1.84 -3.21 33.12
N LEU A 89 -1.71 -3.68 31.86
CA LEU A 89 -1.04 -4.95 31.57
C LEU A 89 0.47 -4.80 31.79
N SER A 90 1.14 -5.88 32.16
CA SER A 90 2.59 -5.92 32.21
C SER A 90 3.20 -5.76 30.80
N ALA A 91 4.48 -5.41 30.70
CA ALA A 91 5.16 -5.24 29.44
C ALA A 91 5.14 -6.52 28.58
N GLU A 92 5.26 -7.69 29.21
CA GLU A 92 5.18 -8.99 28.54
C GLU A 92 3.78 -9.27 27.98
N GLU A 93 2.73 -9.06 28.80
CA GLU A 93 1.33 -9.23 28.39
C GLU A 93 0.92 -8.23 27.31
N ALA A 94 1.36 -6.97 27.39
CA ALA A 94 1.08 -5.95 26.42
C ALA A 94 1.71 -6.28 25.04
N SER A 95 2.96 -6.71 25.04
CA SER A 95 3.66 -7.12 23.82
C SER A 95 3.00 -8.36 23.20
N ALA A 96 2.68 -9.39 24.00
CA ALA A 96 1.99 -10.59 23.53
C ALA A 96 0.60 -10.24 22.94
N GLY A 97 -0.15 -9.36 23.61
CA GLY A 97 -1.46 -8.90 23.16
C GLY A 97 -1.38 -8.10 21.87
N ALA A 98 -0.39 -7.21 21.74
CA ALA A 98 -0.17 -6.46 20.52
C ALA A 98 0.19 -7.38 19.35
N HIS A 99 1.02 -8.41 19.54
CA HIS A 99 1.29 -9.41 18.52
C HIS A 99 0.02 -10.17 18.11
N ALA A 100 -0.80 -10.62 19.07
CA ALA A 100 -2.06 -11.28 18.77
C ALA A 100 -3.04 -10.38 18.00
N ALA A 101 -3.10 -9.09 18.33
CA ALA A 101 -3.90 -8.10 17.62
C ALA A 101 -3.40 -7.91 16.18
N MET A 102 -2.08 -7.88 15.95
CA MET A 102 -1.52 -7.78 14.60
C MET A 102 -1.78 -9.02 13.76
N ILE A 103 -1.75 -10.21 14.34
CA ILE A 103 -2.13 -11.46 13.65
C ILE A 103 -3.62 -11.40 13.24
N ASN A 104 -4.49 -10.96 14.14
CA ASN A 104 -5.92 -10.77 13.83
C ASN A 104 -6.10 -9.74 12.70
N PHE A 105 -5.42 -8.60 12.79
CA PHE A 105 -5.45 -7.57 11.75
C PHE A 105 -5.03 -8.12 10.38
N ALA A 106 -3.89 -8.80 10.31
CA ALA A 106 -3.37 -9.38 9.06
C ALA A 106 -4.34 -10.39 8.44
N LYS A 107 -5.00 -11.22 9.28
CA LYS A 107 -6.04 -12.16 8.83
C LYS A 107 -7.20 -11.47 8.12
N TRP A 108 -7.71 -10.36 8.67
CA TRP A 108 -8.81 -9.61 8.07
C TRP A 108 -8.34 -8.78 6.88
N ARG A 109 -7.14 -8.19 6.97
CA ARG A 109 -6.52 -7.40 5.91
C ARG A 109 -6.23 -8.21 4.65
N SER A 110 -6.05 -9.53 4.78
CA SER A 110 -5.79 -10.43 3.66
C SER A 110 -7.07 -11.02 3.01
N ARG A 111 -8.26 -10.65 3.51
CA ARG A 111 -9.54 -11.05 2.90
C ARG A 111 -9.94 -10.08 1.80
N ILE A 112 -9.26 -10.18 0.68
CA ILE A 112 -9.42 -9.30 -0.47
C ILE A 112 -10.01 -10.10 -1.63
N ASP A 113 -11.13 -9.61 -2.17
CA ASP A 113 -11.71 -10.12 -3.40
C ASP A 113 -11.10 -9.36 -4.58
N VAL A 114 -10.16 -9.99 -5.26
CA VAL A 114 -9.51 -9.40 -6.44
C VAL A 114 -10.41 -9.59 -7.65
N PRO A 115 -10.73 -8.52 -8.40
CA PRO A 115 -11.50 -8.66 -9.63
C PRO A 115 -10.81 -9.58 -10.65
N GLN A 116 -11.57 -10.47 -11.29
CA GLN A 116 -11.02 -11.38 -12.32
C GLN A 116 -10.27 -10.63 -13.42
N GLN A 117 -10.73 -9.43 -13.77
CA GLN A 117 -10.08 -8.57 -14.75
C GLN A 117 -8.64 -8.18 -14.33
N ALA A 118 -8.36 -8.02 -13.03
CA ALA A 118 -7.01 -7.75 -12.54
C ALA A 118 -6.11 -8.97 -12.75
N HIS A 119 -6.59 -10.17 -12.40
CA HIS A 119 -5.87 -11.42 -12.67
C HIS A 119 -5.56 -11.60 -14.18
N ASP A 120 -6.56 -11.42 -15.04
CA ASP A 120 -6.39 -11.58 -16.47
C ASP A 120 -5.38 -10.57 -17.05
N THR A 121 -5.42 -9.33 -16.56
CA THR A 121 -4.51 -8.28 -16.97
C THR A 121 -3.08 -8.58 -16.54
N LEU A 122 -2.87 -8.84 -15.24
CA LEU A 122 -1.53 -9.14 -14.71
C LEU A 122 -0.92 -10.37 -15.41
N LYS A 123 -1.72 -11.42 -15.64
CA LYS A 123 -1.29 -12.60 -16.38
C LYS A 123 -0.83 -12.31 -17.81
N GLN A 124 -1.46 -11.35 -18.49
CA GLN A 124 -1.03 -10.93 -19.82
C GLN A 124 0.25 -10.09 -19.78
N LEU A 125 0.32 -9.14 -18.87
CA LEU A 125 1.48 -8.25 -18.72
C LEU A 125 2.74 -9.03 -18.28
N ALA A 126 2.60 -10.00 -17.39
CA ALA A 126 3.70 -10.85 -16.91
C ALA A 126 4.35 -11.71 -18.00
N LYS A 127 3.68 -11.93 -19.16
CA LYS A 127 4.30 -12.59 -20.31
C LYS A 127 5.35 -11.74 -21.02
N LYS A 128 5.30 -10.42 -20.84
CA LYS A 128 6.15 -9.47 -21.55
C LYS A 128 7.14 -8.78 -20.63
N TRP A 129 6.76 -8.50 -19.39
CA TRP A 129 7.54 -7.72 -18.44
C TRP A 129 7.57 -8.38 -17.06
N PRO A 130 8.69 -8.29 -16.34
CA PRO A 130 8.70 -8.56 -14.91
C PRO A 130 7.77 -7.54 -14.20
N LEU A 131 6.98 -8.03 -13.24
CA LEU A 131 6.07 -7.23 -12.44
C LEU A 131 6.55 -7.17 -11.00
N VAL A 132 6.44 -6.02 -10.36
CA VAL A 132 6.79 -5.80 -8.95
C VAL A 132 5.65 -5.04 -8.27
N ALA A 133 5.34 -5.37 -7.02
CA ALA A 133 4.43 -4.58 -6.22
C ALA A 133 5.22 -3.60 -5.32
N ILE A 134 4.76 -2.34 -5.22
CA ILE A 134 5.32 -1.30 -4.33
C ILE A 134 4.18 -0.66 -3.56
N THR A 135 4.05 -0.95 -2.26
CA THR A 135 2.92 -0.48 -1.45
C THR A 135 3.35 0.25 -0.19
N ASN A 136 2.60 1.29 0.17
CA ASN A 136 2.69 1.93 1.49
C ASN A 136 1.91 1.16 2.56
N GLY A 137 1.04 0.24 2.12
CA GLY A 137 0.22 -0.59 3.00
C GLY A 137 0.94 -1.88 3.43
N ASN A 138 0.19 -2.69 4.15
CA ASN A 138 0.64 -3.97 4.70
C ASN A 138 -0.10 -5.18 4.11
N ALA A 139 -0.72 -5.03 2.96
CA ALA A 139 -1.32 -6.14 2.22
C ALA A 139 -0.24 -7.17 1.82
N GLN A 140 -0.62 -8.45 1.85
CA GLN A 140 0.24 -9.57 1.48
C GLN A 140 -0.36 -10.27 0.26
N PRO A 141 0.07 -9.91 -0.97
CA PRO A 141 -0.51 -10.44 -2.21
C PRO A 141 -0.52 -11.96 -2.30
N GLU A 142 0.39 -12.61 -1.60
CA GLU A 142 0.50 -14.07 -1.52
C GLU A 142 -0.76 -14.70 -0.91
N LEU A 143 -1.43 -13.99 0.02
CA LEU A 143 -2.58 -14.50 0.77
C LEU A 143 -3.93 -14.33 0.04
N PHE A 144 -3.96 -13.54 -1.03
CA PHE A 144 -5.18 -13.32 -1.82
C PHE A 144 -4.98 -13.50 -3.34
N GLY A 145 -4.02 -14.35 -3.69
CA GLY A 145 -3.88 -14.88 -5.04
C GLY A 145 -3.17 -13.99 -6.06
N LEU A 146 -2.53 -12.88 -5.63
CA LEU A 146 -1.76 -12.02 -6.53
C LEU A 146 -0.25 -12.25 -6.45
N GLY A 147 0.27 -12.88 -5.41
CA GLY A 147 1.71 -13.01 -5.17
C GLY A 147 2.48 -13.63 -6.33
N HIS A 148 1.88 -14.61 -7.02
CA HIS A 148 2.52 -15.34 -8.11
C HIS A 148 2.72 -14.53 -9.41
N TYR A 149 2.14 -13.31 -9.51
CA TYR A 149 2.39 -12.42 -10.64
C TYR A 149 3.63 -11.55 -10.46
N PHE A 150 4.09 -11.36 -9.21
CA PHE A 150 5.16 -10.43 -8.88
C PHE A 150 6.47 -11.16 -8.62
N GLU A 151 7.56 -10.67 -9.19
CA GLU A 151 8.93 -11.13 -8.89
C GLU A 151 9.24 -10.93 -7.39
N PHE A 152 8.80 -9.81 -6.83
CA PHE A 152 8.87 -9.48 -5.42
C PHE A 152 7.91 -8.35 -5.05
N VAL A 153 7.74 -8.14 -3.74
CA VAL A 153 6.88 -7.10 -3.18
C VAL A 153 7.71 -6.19 -2.27
N LEU A 154 7.67 -4.89 -2.52
CA LEU A 154 8.30 -3.87 -1.67
C LEU A 154 7.22 -3.21 -0.81
N ARG A 155 7.47 -3.16 0.50
CA ARG A 155 6.58 -2.53 1.48
C ARG A 155 7.32 -1.43 2.22
N ALA A 156 6.64 -0.33 2.44
CA ALA A 156 7.14 0.75 3.28
C ALA A 156 7.45 0.24 4.70
N GLY A 157 8.48 0.80 5.31
CA GLY A 157 9.08 0.32 6.55
C GLY A 157 10.20 -0.68 6.26
N PRO A 158 9.91 -1.96 6.01
CA PRO A 158 10.94 -2.97 5.77
C PRO A 158 11.86 -2.70 4.57
N HIS A 159 11.37 -2.04 3.53
CA HIS A 159 12.12 -1.83 2.27
C HIS A 159 12.43 -0.34 2.00
N GLY A 160 12.27 0.51 2.99
CA GLY A 160 12.53 1.94 2.90
C GLY A 160 11.32 2.78 3.28
N ARG A 161 11.46 4.10 3.11
CA ARG A 161 10.39 5.05 3.42
C ARG A 161 9.20 4.86 2.47
N SER A 162 8.03 5.24 2.96
CA SER A 162 6.79 5.20 2.17
C SER A 162 6.86 6.10 0.93
N LYS A 163 6.21 5.72 -0.17
CA LYS A 163 5.95 6.63 -1.29
C LYS A 163 5.32 7.93 -0.76
N PRO A 164 5.72 9.10 -1.22
CA PRO A 164 6.45 9.41 -2.45
C PRO A 164 7.98 9.44 -2.32
N PHE A 165 8.58 8.97 -1.22
CA PHE A 165 10.04 8.85 -1.15
C PHE A 165 10.56 7.85 -2.15
N SER A 166 11.79 8.07 -2.62
CA SER A 166 12.36 7.31 -3.75
C SER A 166 12.91 5.94 -3.39
N ASP A 167 12.99 5.61 -2.10
CA ASP A 167 13.68 4.43 -1.59
C ASP A 167 13.23 3.13 -2.27
N MET A 168 11.93 2.84 -2.27
CA MET A 168 11.39 1.63 -2.88
C MET A 168 11.43 1.65 -4.42
N TYR A 169 11.35 2.83 -5.04
CA TYR A 169 11.47 2.96 -6.50
C TYR A 169 12.90 2.64 -6.98
N PHE A 170 13.92 3.16 -6.29
CA PHE A 170 15.31 2.81 -6.60
C PHE A 170 15.61 1.35 -6.30
N LEU A 171 15.12 0.83 -5.17
CA LEU A 171 15.29 -0.57 -4.81
C LEU A 171 14.65 -1.51 -5.85
N ALA A 172 13.49 -1.14 -6.40
CA ALA A 172 12.85 -1.92 -7.47
C ALA A 172 13.73 -1.95 -8.73
N ALA A 173 14.26 -0.80 -9.17
CA ALA A 173 15.13 -0.71 -10.33
C ALA A 173 16.43 -1.52 -10.15
N GLU A 174 17.05 -1.42 -8.98
CA GLU A 174 18.25 -2.16 -8.61
C GLU A 174 17.99 -3.68 -8.63
N LYS A 175 16.96 -4.16 -7.94
CA LYS A 175 16.65 -5.60 -7.88
C LYS A 175 16.26 -6.20 -9.22
N LEU A 176 15.59 -5.42 -10.08
CA LEU A 176 15.24 -5.82 -11.44
C LEU A 176 16.44 -5.74 -12.40
N ASN A 177 17.48 -5.02 -12.03
CA ASN A 177 18.61 -4.67 -12.92
C ASN A 177 18.12 -4.00 -14.22
N VAL A 178 17.17 -3.06 -14.10
CA VAL A 178 16.55 -2.32 -15.20
C VAL A 178 16.79 -0.83 -15.00
N PRO A 179 17.16 -0.06 -16.06
CA PRO A 179 17.24 1.40 -15.96
C PRO A 179 15.92 1.99 -15.43
N ILE A 180 15.99 2.85 -14.42
CA ILE A 180 14.82 3.40 -13.74
C ILE A 180 13.84 4.09 -14.70
N GLY A 181 14.36 4.77 -15.74
CA GLY A 181 13.55 5.42 -16.77
C GLY A 181 12.79 4.46 -17.71
N GLU A 182 13.13 3.16 -17.67
CA GLU A 182 12.43 2.11 -18.43
C GLU A 182 11.39 1.34 -17.58
N ILE A 183 11.11 1.80 -16.36
CA ILE A 183 10.09 1.22 -15.49
C ILE A 183 8.85 2.10 -15.52
N LEU A 184 7.70 1.51 -15.76
CA LEU A 184 6.39 2.17 -15.66
C LEU A 184 5.75 1.79 -14.34
N HIS A 185 5.59 2.77 -13.44
CA HIS A 185 4.82 2.60 -12.20
C HIS A 185 3.34 2.89 -12.44
N VAL A 186 2.48 2.02 -11.94
CA VAL A 186 1.01 2.12 -12.05
C VAL A 186 0.42 2.29 -10.65
N GLY A 187 -0.35 3.34 -10.43
CA GLY A 187 -1.00 3.59 -9.16
C GLY A 187 -2.14 4.60 -9.29
N ASP A 188 -2.96 4.72 -8.24
CA ASP A 188 -4.16 5.55 -8.20
C ASP A 188 -3.93 6.94 -7.57
N ASP A 189 -2.88 7.09 -6.75
CA ASP A 189 -2.60 8.32 -6.03
C ASP A 189 -1.61 9.23 -6.78
N LEU A 190 -2.05 10.47 -7.04
CA LEU A 190 -1.25 11.43 -7.80
C LEU A 190 0.00 11.91 -7.08
N THR A 191 0.02 11.90 -5.75
CA THR A 191 1.14 12.38 -4.94
C THR A 191 2.15 11.26 -4.69
N THR A 192 1.66 10.13 -4.17
CA THR A 192 2.54 9.01 -3.77
C THR A 192 3.00 8.22 -4.99
N ASP A 193 2.09 7.83 -5.90
CA ASP A 193 2.44 6.99 -7.03
C ASP A 193 2.98 7.81 -8.20
N VAL A 194 2.16 8.72 -8.74
CA VAL A 194 2.55 9.49 -9.93
C VAL A 194 3.72 10.42 -9.61
N GLY A 195 3.56 11.25 -8.59
CA GLY A 195 4.58 12.20 -8.16
C GLY A 195 5.84 11.52 -7.66
N GLY A 196 5.72 10.45 -6.88
CA GLY A 196 6.82 9.65 -6.37
C GLY A 196 7.63 9.00 -7.49
N ALA A 197 6.96 8.31 -8.41
CA ALA A 197 7.59 7.65 -9.55
C ALA A 197 8.35 8.65 -10.46
N ILE A 198 7.68 9.76 -10.84
CA ILE A 198 8.31 10.77 -11.71
C ILE A 198 9.52 11.42 -11.05
N ARG A 199 9.44 11.80 -9.77
CA ARG A 199 10.59 12.38 -9.04
C ARG A 199 11.73 11.39 -8.88
N SER A 200 11.44 10.10 -8.87
CA SER A 200 12.46 9.04 -8.83
C SER A 200 13.05 8.72 -10.21
N GLY A 201 12.50 9.28 -11.29
CA GLY A 201 12.97 9.03 -12.66
C GLY A 201 12.23 7.90 -13.38
N MET A 202 11.20 7.32 -12.80
CA MET A 202 10.33 6.34 -13.46
C MET A 202 9.31 7.02 -14.38
N GLN A 203 8.76 6.25 -15.30
CA GLN A 203 7.52 6.60 -15.98
C GLN A 203 6.33 6.30 -15.06
N ALA A 204 5.24 7.05 -15.19
CA ALA A 204 4.05 6.90 -14.34
C ALA A 204 2.77 6.74 -15.17
N CYS A 205 1.97 5.75 -14.78
CA CYS A 205 0.61 5.54 -15.23
C CYS A 205 -0.35 5.82 -14.06
N TRP A 206 -1.22 6.77 -14.23
CA TRP A 206 -2.30 7.00 -13.29
C TRP A 206 -3.51 6.15 -13.64
N ILE A 207 -3.92 5.25 -12.75
CA ILE A 207 -5.22 4.60 -12.87
C ILE A 207 -6.25 5.48 -12.15
N ARG A 208 -7.11 6.10 -12.93
CA ARG A 208 -8.06 7.09 -12.45
C ARG A 208 -9.18 6.44 -11.63
N PRO A 209 -9.40 6.82 -10.36
CA PRO A 209 -10.59 6.47 -9.60
C PRO A 209 -11.87 6.93 -10.32
N GLU A 210 -13.02 6.30 -10.06
CA GLU A 210 -14.29 6.60 -10.75
C GLU A 210 -14.64 8.10 -10.75
N ASN A 211 -14.38 8.79 -9.63
CA ASN A 211 -14.67 10.22 -9.47
C ASN A 211 -13.41 11.10 -9.62
N GLY A 212 -12.31 10.55 -10.11
CA GLY A 212 -11.06 11.29 -10.30
C GLY A 212 -11.11 12.15 -11.55
N ASP A 213 -10.69 13.40 -11.44
CA ASP A 213 -10.43 14.30 -12.58
C ASP A 213 -9.12 15.03 -12.35
N LEU A 214 -8.15 14.78 -13.24
CA LEU A 214 -6.82 15.39 -13.13
C LEU A 214 -6.87 16.92 -13.12
N MET A 215 -7.85 17.50 -13.80
CA MET A 215 -8.02 18.96 -13.89
C MET A 215 -8.64 19.58 -12.64
N GLN A 216 -9.24 18.76 -11.77
CA GLN A 216 -9.91 19.20 -10.55
C GLN A 216 -9.15 18.80 -9.28
N THR A 217 -8.09 18.01 -9.40
CA THR A 217 -7.28 17.58 -8.26
C THR A 217 -6.21 18.59 -7.92
N TRP A 218 -6.23 19.09 -6.68
CA TRP A 218 -5.27 20.07 -6.14
C TRP A 218 -3.82 19.53 -6.07
N ASP A 219 -3.66 18.20 -6.11
CA ASP A 219 -2.37 17.51 -5.96
C ASP A 219 -1.68 17.17 -7.28
N SER A 220 -2.27 17.53 -8.44
CA SER A 220 -1.69 17.23 -9.76
C SER A 220 -0.51 18.14 -10.12
N ARG A 221 0.50 18.18 -9.26
CA ARG A 221 1.73 18.97 -9.51
C ARG A 221 2.59 18.39 -10.63
N LEU A 222 2.44 17.10 -10.90
CA LEU A 222 3.18 16.37 -11.94
C LEU A 222 2.21 15.52 -12.77
N LEU A 223 2.17 15.80 -14.07
CA LEU A 223 1.35 15.00 -14.99
C LEU A 223 1.94 13.59 -15.16
N PRO A 224 1.11 12.53 -15.12
CA PRO A 224 1.56 11.18 -15.47
C PRO A 224 2.00 11.10 -16.94
N HIS A 225 2.67 10.04 -17.34
CA HIS A 225 2.92 9.77 -18.76
C HIS A 225 1.62 9.35 -19.44
N LEU A 226 0.85 8.49 -18.76
CA LEU A 226 -0.46 8.09 -19.25
C LEU A 226 -1.49 7.97 -18.11
N GLU A 227 -2.77 8.12 -18.48
CA GLU A 227 -3.94 7.90 -17.64
C GLU A 227 -4.76 6.75 -18.22
N ILE A 228 -5.23 5.90 -17.36
CA ILE A 228 -6.19 4.83 -17.67
C ILE A 228 -7.36 4.89 -16.71
N SER A 229 -8.54 4.43 -17.14
CA SER A 229 -9.72 4.27 -16.27
C SER A 229 -9.99 2.80 -15.90
N ARG A 230 -9.27 1.88 -16.52
CA ARG A 230 -9.37 0.43 -16.26
C ARG A 230 -8.00 -0.20 -16.44
N LEU A 231 -7.65 -1.09 -15.52
CA LEU A 231 -6.36 -1.77 -15.52
C LEU A 231 -6.10 -2.51 -16.84
N ALA A 232 -7.15 -3.14 -17.42
CA ALA A 232 -7.07 -3.84 -18.70
C ALA A 232 -6.57 -2.99 -19.86
N SER A 233 -6.67 -1.65 -19.78
CA SER A 233 -6.13 -0.77 -20.82
C SER A 233 -4.61 -0.92 -21.00
N LEU A 234 -3.88 -1.37 -19.97
CA LEU A 234 -2.43 -1.60 -20.06
C LEU A 234 -2.05 -2.68 -21.08
N THR A 235 -2.95 -3.61 -21.38
CA THR A 235 -2.67 -4.66 -22.37
C THR A 235 -2.48 -4.11 -23.78
N SER A 236 -2.95 -2.89 -24.07
CA SER A 236 -2.68 -2.22 -25.34
C SER A 236 -1.22 -1.75 -25.51
N LEU A 237 -0.39 -1.85 -24.47
CA LEU A 237 1.04 -1.56 -24.54
C LEU A 237 1.87 -2.79 -24.94
N ILE A 238 1.25 -3.99 -24.96
CA ILE A 238 1.88 -5.24 -25.40
C ILE A 238 2.03 -5.24 -26.91
#